data_624d7d712354734e158fe39b0a4685b7
#
_entry.id   624d7d712354734e158fe39b0a4685b7
#
_cell.length_a   1.000
_cell.length_b   1.000
_cell.length_c   1.000
_cell.angle_alpha   90.00
_cell.angle_beta   90.00
_cell.angle_gamma   90.00
#
_symmetry.space_group_name_H-M   'P 1'
#
loop_
_entity.id
_entity.type
_entity.pdbx_description
1 polymer ?
#
loop_
_entity_poly.entity_id
_entity_poly.type
_entity_poly.pdbx_seq_one_letter_code
_entity_poly.pdbx_strand_id
1 'polypeptide(L)'
;MSELEPATLNGAKKRTKSANSWGFWRSLVVTLAVALGVRHFLIEARYIPSGSMLPGLQLQDRLLVEKLTYRTRPPKRGEIVVFRAPQSFDPALKQDYAVSPLRCFVATLPIIGGLPGVQQPACEAFIKRVVAIPGDKVEVDPSGHLKINGKAVKEPYVTRYCPTGNGQGCRPLRAVVPPKSVLVLGDNRANSWDGRFWPGTHFVPDNQIIGRAFFRFWPLDSVGSLVSPDPTTTGKAATTPKPTPAP
;
A
#
# COMPACT_ATOMS: atom_id res chain seq x y z
N MET A 1 18.56 -91.74 -11.22
CA MET A 1 19.32 -90.68 -11.87
C MET A 1 18.28 -89.76 -12.41
N SER A 2 17.97 -88.72 -11.73
CA SER A 2 17.00 -87.64 -12.12
C SER A 2 17.73 -86.34 -12.06
N GLU A 3 17.91 -85.76 -13.25
CA GLU A 3 18.51 -84.44 -13.44
C GLU A 3 17.54 -83.38 -12.97
N LEU A 4 18.04 -82.43 -12.14
CA LEU A 4 17.36 -81.28 -11.71
C LEU A 4 17.77 -80.11 -12.62
N GLU A 5 16.79 -79.58 -13.40
CA GLU A 5 16.93 -78.40 -14.20
C GLU A 5 16.97 -77.08 -13.32
N PRO A 6 17.86 -76.17 -13.56
CA PRO A 6 17.87 -74.94 -12.81
C PRO A 6 16.82 -73.94 -13.32
N ALA A 7 15.97 -73.47 -12.40
CA ALA A 7 14.99 -72.39 -12.63
C ALA A 7 15.66 -71.06 -12.95
N THR A 8 15.41 -70.54 -14.13
CA THR A 8 15.83 -69.18 -14.55
C THR A 8 14.95 -68.15 -13.86
N LEU A 9 15.51 -67.41 -12.90
CA LEU A 9 14.92 -66.24 -12.31
C LEU A 9 14.93 -65.07 -13.31
N ASN A 10 13.78 -64.81 -13.97
CA ASN A 10 13.55 -63.62 -14.77
C ASN A 10 13.45 -62.39 -13.83
N GLY A 11 14.55 -61.66 -13.71
CA GLY A 11 14.62 -60.38 -13.01
C GLY A 11 13.83 -59.32 -13.78
N ALA A 12 12.62 -59.04 -13.34
CA ALA A 12 11.82 -57.92 -13.84
C ALA A 12 12.53 -56.59 -13.51
N LYS A 13 13.24 -56.03 -14.45
CA LYS A 13 13.89 -54.73 -14.40
C LYS A 13 12.81 -53.65 -14.30
N LYS A 14 12.51 -53.18 -13.08
CA LYS A 14 11.65 -52.03 -12.82
C LYS A 14 12.22 -50.83 -13.60
N ARG A 15 11.58 -50.46 -14.71
CA ARG A 15 11.81 -49.20 -15.42
C ARG A 15 11.39 -48.09 -14.49
N THR A 16 12.31 -47.52 -13.77
CA THR A 16 12.13 -46.20 -13.13
C THR A 16 11.86 -45.20 -14.27
N LYS A 17 10.59 -44.75 -14.34
CA LYS A 17 10.24 -43.62 -15.24
C LYS A 17 11.12 -42.46 -14.82
N SER A 18 12.09 -42.08 -15.65
CA SER A 18 12.81 -40.84 -15.55
C SER A 18 11.77 -39.73 -15.46
N ALA A 19 11.65 -39.12 -14.29
CA ALA A 19 10.77 -37.99 -14.10
C ALA A 19 11.21 -36.92 -15.10
N ASN A 20 10.31 -36.53 -16.02
CA ASN A 20 10.57 -35.53 -17.06
C ASN A 20 10.94 -34.21 -16.37
N SER A 21 12.23 -34.02 -16.08
CA SER A 21 12.76 -32.79 -15.46
C SER A 21 12.39 -31.56 -16.28
N TRP A 22 12.27 -31.68 -17.60
CA TRP A 22 11.81 -30.63 -18.48
C TRP A 22 10.37 -30.17 -18.18
N GLY A 23 9.44 -31.07 -17.91
CA GLY A 23 8.06 -30.76 -17.53
C GLY A 23 7.99 -30.00 -16.21
N PHE A 24 8.79 -30.42 -15.23
CA PHE A 24 8.91 -29.74 -13.93
C PHE A 24 9.42 -28.29 -14.10
N TRP A 25 10.53 -28.11 -14.84
CA TRP A 25 11.09 -26.77 -15.05
C TRP A 25 10.14 -25.84 -15.82
N ARG A 26 9.44 -26.34 -16.83
CA ARG A 26 8.40 -25.57 -17.53
C ARG A 26 7.29 -25.13 -16.59
N SER A 27 6.75 -26.04 -15.77
CA SER A 27 5.72 -25.71 -14.80
C SER A 27 6.19 -24.66 -13.81
N LEU A 28 7.41 -24.81 -13.28
CA LEU A 28 8.01 -23.84 -12.36
C LEU A 28 8.13 -22.44 -12.98
N VAL A 29 8.66 -22.36 -14.21
CA VAL A 29 8.80 -21.09 -14.93
C VAL A 29 7.44 -20.44 -15.19
N VAL A 30 6.45 -21.18 -15.64
CA VAL A 30 5.10 -20.65 -15.87
C VAL A 30 4.47 -20.16 -14.57
N THR A 31 4.57 -20.94 -13.49
CA THR A 31 4.03 -20.56 -12.18
C THR A 31 4.69 -19.28 -11.68
N LEU A 32 6.02 -19.18 -11.81
CA LEU A 32 6.77 -17.98 -11.40
C LEU A 32 6.38 -16.76 -12.26
N ALA A 33 6.25 -16.94 -13.58
CA ALA A 33 5.83 -15.87 -14.49
C ALA A 33 4.42 -15.38 -14.16
N VAL A 34 3.47 -16.28 -13.88
CA VAL A 34 2.12 -15.93 -13.46
C VAL A 34 2.15 -15.20 -12.11
N ALA A 35 2.87 -15.72 -11.13
CA ALA A 35 2.98 -15.10 -9.81
C ALA A 35 3.57 -13.68 -9.87
N LEU A 36 4.63 -13.49 -10.66
CA LEU A 36 5.23 -12.17 -10.90
C LEU A 36 4.28 -11.25 -11.66
N GLY A 37 3.53 -11.77 -12.63
CA GLY A 37 2.49 -11.03 -13.35
C GLY A 37 1.39 -10.55 -12.41
N VAL A 38 0.83 -11.43 -11.58
CA VAL A 38 -0.18 -11.07 -10.58
C VAL A 38 0.35 -9.98 -9.64
N ARG A 39 1.55 -10.19 -9.09
CA ARG A 39 2.18 -9.21 -8.20
C ARG A 39 2.41 -7.86 -8.88
N HIS A 40 2.83 -7.84 -10.13
CA HIS A 40 3.16 -6.60 -10.83
C HIS A 40 1.91 -5.83 -11.26
N PHE A 41 0.89 -6.51 -11.77
CA PHE A 41 -0.26 -5.87 -12.40
C PHE A 41 -1.50 -5.77 -11.53
N LEU A 42 -1.69 -6.67 -10.57
CA LEU A 42 -2.96 -6.79 -9.84
C LEU A 42 -2.85 -6.41 -8.37
N ILE A 43 -2.01 -7.08 -7.61
CA ILE A 43 -1.96 -6.95 -6.15
C ILE A 43 -0.50 -6.91 -5.68
N GLU A 44 -0.22 -6.00 -4.77
CA GLU A 44 1.08 -5.87 -4.15
C GLU A 44 0.96 -5.88 -2.63
N ALA A 45 1.82 -6.67 -1.96
CA ALA A 45 1.92 -6.66 -0.51
C ALA A 45 2.84 -5.51 -0.06
N ARG A 46 2.40 -4.73 0.92
CA ARG A 46 3.16 -3.64 1.53
C ARG A 46 3.14 -3.75 3.05
N TYR A 47 4.21 -3.31 3.70
CA TYR A 47 4.25 -3.17 5.14
C TYR A 47 4.27 -1.69 5.55
N ILE A 48 3.83 -1.39 6.78
CA ILE A 48 3.70 -0.04 7.30
C ILE A 48 4.91 0.30 8.17
N PRO A 49 5.80 1.22 7.72
CA PRO A 49 6.99 1.56 8.47
C PRO A 49 6.79 2.71 9.46
N SER A 50 5.69 3.46 9.39
CA SER A 50 5.50 4.70 10.15
C SER A 50 4.15 4.80 10.83
N GLY A 51 4.06 5.58 11.90
CA GLY A 51 2.84 5.79 12.67
C GLY A 51 1.91 6.88 12.12
N SER A 52 2.09 7.34 10.88
CA SER A 52 1.29 8.44 10.32
C SER A 52 -0.19 8.08 10.08
N MET A 53 -0.52 6.80 10.08
CA MET A 53 -1.89 6.27 9.87
C MET A 53 -2.48 5.66 11.15
N LEU A 54 -1.86 5.89 12.31
CA LEU A 54 -2.41 5.47 13.60
C LEU A 54 -3.73 6.18 13.90
N PRO A 55 -4.69 5.50 14.54
CA PRO A 55 -4.68 4.11 15.00
C PRO A 55 -5.16 3.11 13.94
N GLY A 56 -5.61 3.58 12.78
CA GLY A 56 -6.21 2.73 11.74
C GLY A 56 -5.26 1.68 11.19
N LEU A 57 -3.99 2.06 10.98
CA LEU A 57 -2.89 1.17 10.62
C LEU A 57 -1.79 1.28 11.66
N GLN A 58 -1.33 0.13 12.16
CA GLN A 58 -0.23 0.01 13.10
C GLN A 58 1.12 -0.10 12.37
N LEU A 59 2.22 0.16 13.10
CA LEU A 59 3.55 -0.16 12.60
C LEU A 59 3.64 -1.67 12.35
N GLN A 60 4.34 -2.04 11.26
CA GLN A 60 4.54 -3.42 10.81
C GLN A 60 3.29 -4.14 10.30
N ASP A 61 2.12 -3.49 10.23
CA ASP A 61 0.97 -4.03 9.51
C ASP A 61 1.38 -4.39 8.08
N ARG A 62 0.86 -5.53 7.59
CA ARG A 62 1.04 -5.93 6.20
C ARG A 62 -0.28 -5.87 5.46
N LEU A 63 -0.26 -5.14 4.37
CA LEU A 63 -1.44 -4.78 3.59
C LEU A 63 -1.37 -5.34 2.19
N LEU A 64 -2.54 -5.64 1.63
CA LEU A 64 -2.71 -5.87 0.20
C LEU A 64 -3.17 -4.57 -0.46
N VAL A 65 -2.44 -4.19 -1.50
CA VAL A 65 -2.69 -3.01 -2.33
C VAL A 65 -3.12 -3.49 -3.70
N GLU A 66 -4.32 -3.16 -4.12
CA GLU A 66 -4.81 -3.45 -5.47
C GLU A 66 -4.50 -2.30 -6.42
N LYS A 67 -4.18 -2.63 -7.67
CA LYS A 67 -3.75 -1.67 -8.69
C LYS A 67 -4.78 -1.44 -9.79
N LEU A 68 -5.88 -2.19 -9.79
CA LEU A 68 -6.86 -2.18 -10.89
C LEU A 68 -7.93 -1.11 -10.73
N THR A 69 -8.38 -0.85 -9.53
CA THR A 69 -9.51 0.06 -9.27
C THR A 69 -9.31 1.43 -9.90
N TYR A 70 -8.12 2.00 -9.79
CA TYR A 70 -7.85 3.37 -10.31
C TYR A 70 -7.54 3.43 -11.81
N ARG A 71 -7.58 2.27 -12.49
CA ARG A 71 -7.63 2.22 -13.96
C ARG A 71 -9.04 2.43 -14.50
N THR A 72 -10.06 2.15 -13.69
CA THR A 72 -11.47 2.18 -14.10
C THR A 72 -12.26 3.35 -13.50
N ARG A 73 -11.81 3.86 -12.34
CA ARG A 73 -12.45 4.98 -11.66
C ARG A 73 -11.45 5.81 -10.85
N PRO A 74 -11.75 7.09 -10.58
CA PRO A 74 -10.92 7.90 -9.69
C PRO A 74 -11.02 7.44 -8.23
N PRO A 75 -10.05 7.85 -7.38
CA PRO A 75 -10.11 7.65 -5.93
C PRO A 75 -11.35 8.31 -5.31
N LYS A 76 -11.85 7.70 -4.23
CA LYS A 76 -12.98 8.22 -3.44
C LYS A 76 -12.51 8.65 -2.07
N ARG A 77 -13.24 9.57 -1.42
CA ARG A 77 -13.00 9.97 -0.04
C ARG A 77 -13.10 8.76 0.90
N GLY A 78 -12.23 8.71 1.89
CA GLY A 78 -12.13 7.60 2.84
C GLY A 78 -11.19 6.47 2.39
N GLU A 79 -10.87 6.34 1.09
CA GLU A 79 -9.97 5.29 0.63
C GLU A 79 -8.53 5.53 1.07
N ILE A 80 -7.85 4.46 1.46
CA ILE A 80 -6.42 4.49 1.79
C ILE A 80 -5.64 4.21 0.51
N VAL A 81 -4.83 5.16 0.09
CA VAL A 81 -4.04 5.09 -1.14
C VAL A 81 -2.56 4.92 -0.86
N VAL A 82 -1.92 4.14 -1.70
CA VAL A 82 -0.47 4.02 -1.79
C VAL A 82 -0.04 4.78 -3.05
N PHE A 83 0.91 5.70 -2.89
CA PHE A 83 1.34 6.57 -3.98
C PHE A 83 2.83 6.86 -3.90
N ARG A 84 3.42 7.26 -5.03
CA ARG A 84 4.80 7.74 -5.08
C ARG A 84 4.82 9.20 -4.66
N ALA A 85 5.82 9.58 -3.88
CA ALA A 85 6.03 11.00 -3.61
C ALA A 85 6.31 11.72 -4.94
N PRO A 86 5.57 12.78 -5.30
CA PRO A 86 6.02 13.67 -6.35
C PRO A 86 7.38 14.27 -5.95
N GLN A 87 8.25 14.48 -6.93
CA GLN A 87 9.57 15.10 -6.72
C GLN A 87 9.50 16.47 -6.02
N SER A 88 8.34 17.12 -6.06
CA SER A 88 8.07 18.38 -5.36
C SER A 88 7.81 18.24 -3.86
N PHE A 89 7.69 17.02 -3.31
CA PHE A 89 7.41 16.82 -1.89
C PHE A 89 8.64 16.95 -0.99
N ASP A 90 9.81 16.64 -1.52
CA ASP A 90 11.06 16.79 -0.80
C ASP A 90 12.08 17.54 -1.66
N PRO A 91 12.53 18.74 -1.24
CA PRO A 91 13.57 19.47 -1.94
C PRO A 91 14.89 18.71 -2.08
N ALA A 92 15.17 17.78 -1.18
CA ALA A 92 16.35 16.90 -1.25
C ALA A 92 16.22 15.85 -2.36
N LEU A 93 14.99 15.50 -2.78
CA LEU A 93 14.72 14.58 -3.91
C LEU A 93 14.76 15.29 -5.28
N LYS A 94 15.09 16.60 -5.33
CA LYS A 94 15.24 17.36 -6.58
C LYS A 94 16.42 16.91 -7.46
N GLN A 95 17.25 15.99 -6.99
CA GLN A 95 18.26 15.39 -7.83
C GLN A 95 17.60 14.38 -8.78
N ASP A 96 17.85 14.59 -10.09
CA ASP A 96 17.41 13.86 -11.28
C ASP A 96 17.45 12.31 -11.20
N TYR A 97 16.75 11.73 -10.26
CA TYR A 97 16.52 10.30 -10.31
C TYR A 97 15.29 10.03 -11.20
N ALA A 98 15.54 9.95 -12.51
CA ALA A 98 14.62 9.24 -13.38
C ALA A 98 14.45 7.84 -12.81
N VAL A 99 13.35 7.64 -12.09
CA VAL A 99 13.04 6.36 -11.41
C VAL A 99 12.88 5.32 -12.50
N SER A 100 13.91 4.52 -12.74
CA SER A 100 13.80 3.39 -13.64
C SER A 100 12.81 2.39 -13.03
N PRO A 101 11.66 2.10 -13.68
CA PRO A 101 10.70 1.13 -13.15
C PRO A 101 11.34 -0.24 -12.90
N LEU A 102 12.38 -0.59 -13.66
CA LEU A 102 13.14 -1.82 -13.47
C LEU A 102 13.95 -1.81 -12.16
N ARG A 103 14.58 -0.69 -11.82
CA ARG A 103 15.33 -0.57 -10.55
C ARG A 103 14.40 -0.66 -9.34
N CYS A 104 13.24 0.00 -9.38
CA CYS A 104 12.26 -0.15 -8.31
C CYS A 104 11.71 -1.57 -8.23
N PHE A 105 11.54 -2.26 -9.36
CA PHE A 105 11.16 -3.67 -9.35
C PHE A 105 12.23 -4.54 -8.68
N VAL A 106 13.50 -4.37 -9.04
CA VAL A 106 14.63 -5.09 -8.42
C VAL A 106 14.73 -4.81 -6.92
N ALA A 107 14.52 -3.55 -6.50
CA ALA A 107 14.50 -3.16 -5.09
C ALA A 107 13.34 -3.81 -4.28
N THR A 108 12.29 -4.28 -4.94
CA THR A 108 11.17 -4.98 -4.27
C THR A 108 11.37 -6.50 -4.17
N LEU A 109 12.44 -7.05 -4.75
CA LEU A 109 12.73 -8.48 -4.65
C LEU A 109 13.25 -8.83 -3.25
N PRO A 110 12.75 -9.91 -2.61
CA PRO A 110 12.98 -10.18 -1.19
C PRO A 110 14.45 -10.44 -0.81
N ILE A 111 15.28 -10.86 -1.75
CA ILE A 111 16.72 -11.11 -1.51
C ILE A 111 17.56 -9.92 -1.94
N ILE A 112 17.27 -9.36 -3.11
CA ILE A 112 18.07 -8.30 -3.75
C ILE A 112 17.74 -6.94 -3.16
N GLY A 113 16.47 -6.68 -2.82
CA GLY A 113 16.03 -5.41 -2.24
C GLY A 113 16.59 -5.11 -0.86
N GLY A 114 17.09 -6.13 -0.14
CA GLY A 114 17.76 -5.95 1.16
C GLY A 114 19.26 -5.61 1.07
N LEU A 115 19.84 -5.61 -0.12
CA LEU A 115 21.27 -5.30 -0.28
C LEU A 115 21.54 -3.81 -0.16
N PRO A 116 22.65 -3.41 0.49
CA PRO A 116 23.06 -2.01 0.57
C PRO A 116 23.20 -1.39 -0.85
N GLY A 117 22.63 -0.20 -1.04
CA GLY A 117 22.67 0.52 -2.32
C GLY A 117 21.60 0.16 -3.34
N VAL A 118 20.77 -0.85 -3.10
CA VAL A 118 19.63 -1.21 -3.98
C VAL A 118 18.38 -0.43 -3.63
N GLN A 119 18.19 -0.05 -2.37
CA GLN A 119 17.09 0.79 -1.94
C GLN A 119 17.28 2.24 -2.43
N GLN A 120 16.31 2.75 -3.17
CA GLN A 120 16.30 4.14 -3.62
C GLN A 120 15.14 4.88 -2.98
N PRO A 121 15.37 6.07 -2.37
CA PRO A 121 14.28 6.90 -1.82
C PRO A 121 13.16 7.19 -2.82
N ALA A 122 13.52 7.32 -4.10
CA ALA A 122 12.55 7.55 -5.18
C ALA A 122 11.60 6.36 -5.45
N CYS A 123 11.92 5.16 -4.93
CA CYS A 123 11.03 3.99 -4.99
C CYS A 123 10.13 3.87 -3.75
N GLU A 124 10.31 4.74 -2.76
CA GLU A 124 9.50 4.74 -1.55
C GLU A 124 8.05 5.12 -1.88
N ALA A 125 7.14 4.34 -1.34
CA ALA A 125 5.72 4.60 -1.47
C ALA A 125 5.18 5.11 -0.14
N PHE A 126 4.37 6.16 -0.23
CA PHE A 126 3.66 6.72 0.90
C PHE A 126 2.26 6.14 0.99
N ILE A 127 1.75 6.06 2.20
CA ILE A 127 0.39 5.62 2.45
C ILE A 127 -0.34 6.71 3.24
N LYS A 128 -1.49 7.14 2.73
CA LYS A 128 -2.36 8.15 3.34
C LYS A 128 -3.82 7.89 2.97
N ARG A 129 -4.72 8.59 3.65
CA ARG A 129 -6.15 8.55 3.34
C ARG A 129 -6.56 9.70 2.44
N VAL A 130 -7.35 9.40 1.41
CA VAL A 130 -8.00 10.41 0.57
C VAL A 130 -9.07 11.11 1.41
N VAL A 131 -8.89 12.40 1.62
CA VAL A 131 -9.85 13.23 2.37
C VAL A 131 -10.68 14.12 1.47
N ALA A 132 -10.15 14.49 0.29
CA ALA A 132 -10.89 15.29 -0.67
C ALA A 132 -10.53 14.93 -2.12
N ILE A 133 -11.49 15.14 -3.01
CA ILE A 133 -11.47 14.77 -4.43
C ILE A 133 -11.60 16.01 -5.30
N PRO A 134 -11.38 15.93 -6.62
CA PRO A 134 -11.44 17.08 -7.52
C PRO A 134 -12.69 17.95 -7.34
N GLY A 135 -12.48 19.27 -7.26
CA GLY A 135 -13.54 20.27 -7.08
C GLY A 135 -13.91 20.58 -5.63
N ASP A 136 -13.44 19.79 -4.65
CA ASP A 136 -13.72 20.08 -3.25
C ASP A 136 -12.99 21.34 -2.78
N LYS A 137 -13.71 22.21 -2.05
CA LYS A 137 -13.15 23.29 -1.26
C LYS A 137 -12.81 22.75 0.12
N VAL A 138 -11.53 22.69 0.45
CA VAL A 138 -11.00 22.07 1.68
C VAL A 138 -10.51 23.14 2.62
N GLU A 139 -10.85 22.99 3.88
CA GLU A 139 -10.27 23.74 4.98
C GLU A 139 -9.81 22.75 6.07
N VAL A 140 -8.55 22.85 6.45
CA VAL A 140 -7.99 22.15 7.63
C VAL A 140 -7.60 23.23 8.63
N ASP A 141 -8.14 23.16 9.83
CA ASP A 141 -7.84 24.11 10.89
C ASP A 141 -6.52 23.82 11.60
N PRO A 142 -6.01 24.70 12.49
CA PRO A 142 -4.78 24.46 13.25
C PRO A 142 -4.84 23.24 14.17
N SER A 143 -6.03 22.77 14.51
CA SER A 143 -6.21 21.51 15.28
C SER A 143 -6.18 20.27 14.39
N GLY A 144 -6.26 20.44 13.06
CA GLY A 144 -6.29 19.34 12.11
C GLY A 144 -7.69 18.85 11.75
N HIS A 145 -8.76 19.55 12.19
CA HIS A 145 -10.12 19.21 11.78
C HIS A 145 -10.38 19.63 10.34
N LEU A 146 -11.17 18.82 9.66
CA LEU A 146 -11.45 18.96 8.24
C LEU A 146 -12.86 19.51 7.99
N LYS A 147 -12.96 20.49 7.10
CA LYS A 147 -14.21 20.93 6.47
C LYS A 147 -14.10 20.72 4.97
N ILE A 148 -15.18 20.24 4.36
CA ILE A 148 -15.29 20.10 2.90
C ILE A 148 -16.54 20.84 2.46
N ASN A 149 -16.38 21.74 1.49
CA ASN A 149 -17.46 22.57 0.95
C ASN A 149 -18.23 23.32 2.06
N GLY A 150 -17.50 23.83 3.05
CA GLY A 150 -18.03 24.55 4.22
C GLY A 150 -18.64 23.68 5.32
N LYS A 151 -18.75 22.36 5.14
CA LYS A 151 -19.30 21.44 6.13
C LYS A 151 -18.22 20.71 6.89
N ALA A 152 -18.33 20.63 8.22
CA ALA A 152 -17.42 19.83 9.05
C ALA A 152 -17.59 18.34 8.72
N VAL A 153 -16.49 17.64 8.62
CA VAL A 153 -16.44 16.20 8.29
C VAL A 153 -16.21 15.40 9.56
N LYS A 154 -17.03 14.36 9.77
CA LYS A 154 -16.80 13.39 10.85
C LYS A 154 -15.78 12.37 10.41
N GLU A 155 -14.66 12.30 11.13
CA GLU A 155 -13.54 11.42 10.80
C GLU A 155 -13.29 10.42 11.93
N PRO A 156 -14.08 9.33 12.03
CA PRO A 156 -14.01 8.39 13.15
C PRO A 156 -12.66 7.63 13.23
N TYR A 157 -11.89 7.66 12.17
CA TYR A 157 -10.55 7.08 12.09
C TYR A 157 -9.45 8.00 12.65
N VAL A 158 -9.75 9.28 12.91
CA VAL A 158 -8.81 10.24 13.49
C VAL A 158 -9.00 10.29 15.00
N THR A 159 -8.00 9.90 15.75
CA THR A 159 -8.02 9.96 17.23
C THR A 159 -6.99 10.92 17.80
N ARG A 160 -5.99 11.30 17.01
CA ARG A 160 -4.92 12.22 17.40
C ARG A 160 -4.92 13.45 16.51
N TYR A 161 -5.56 14.50 17.01
CA TYR A 161 -5.52 15.82 16.41
C TYR A 161 -4.27 16.58 16.89
N CYS A 162 -3.95 17.69 16.22
CA CYS A 162 -2.80 18.50 16.60
C CYS A 162 -3.06 19.21 17.92
N PRO A 163 -2.05 19.30 18.80
CA PRO A 163 -2.19 20.07 20.03
C PRO A 163 -2.44 21.55 19.69
N THR A 164 -3.42 22.16 20.37
CA THR A 164 -3.70 23.59 20.27
C THR A 164 -3.16 24.27 21.50
N GLY A 165 -2.21 25.17 21.33
CA GLY A 165 -1.56 25.92 22.41
C GLY A 165 -0.07 26.08 22.19
N ASN A 166 0.53 27.12 22.76
CA ASN A 166 1.99 27.39 22.73
C ASN A 166 2.64 27.39 21.33
N GLY A 167 1.91 27.78 20.29
CA GLY A 167 2.44 27.85 18.91
C GLY A 167 2.62 26.48 18.24
N GLN A 168 2.25 25.40 18.88
CA GLN A 168 2.30 24.04 18.32
C GLN A 168 0.90 23.67 17.80
N GLY A 169 0.72 23.74 16.51
CA GLY A 169 -0.50 23.32 15.83
C GLY A 169 -0.18 22.63 14.52
N CYS A 170 -1.20 22.05 13.93
CA CYS A 170 -1.10 21.66 12.53
C CYS A 170 -0.94 22.89 11.63
N ARG A 171 -0.24 22.72 10.54
CA ARG A 171 -0.27 23.72 9.46
C ARG A 171 -1.69 23.80 8.90
N PRO A 172 -2.39 24.93 9.00
CA PRO A 172 -3.72 25.08 8.41
C PRO A 172 -3.62 25.07 6.90
N LEU A 173 -4.67 24.56 6.24
CA LEU A 173 -4.74 24.48 4.79
C LEU A 173 -6.10 24.99 4.31
N ARG A 174 -6.10 25.86 3.32
CA ARG A 174 -7.28 26.23 2.54
C ARG A 174 -6.95 26.11 1.06
N ALA A 175 -7.66 25.22 0.36
CA ALA A 175 -7.38 24.96 -1.04
C ALA A 175 -8.62 24.37 -1.74
N VAL A 176 -8.59 24.45 -3.08
CA VAL A 176 -9.53 23.72 -3.94
C VAL A 176 -8.75 22.60 -4.62
N VAL A 177 -9.29 21.39 -4.55
CA VAL A 177 -8.64 20.23 -5.16
C VAL A 177 -8.68 20.34 -6.68
N PRO A 178 -7.53 20.36 -7.37
CA PRO A 178 -7.50 20.47 -8.82
C PRO A 178 -7.98 19.20 -9.51
N PRO A 179 -8.35 19.26 -10.81
CA PRO A 179 -8.69 18.09 -11.59
C PRO A 179 -7.57 17.04 -11.58
N LYS A 180 -7.94 15.75 -11.63
CA LYS A 180 -7.02 14.61 -11.67
C LYS A 180 -6.01 14.58 -10.51
N SER A 181 -6.45 15.03 -9.34
CA SER A 181 -5.64 15.04 -8.12
C SER A 181 -6.53 14.81 -6.91
N VAL A 182 -5.94 14.35 -5.82
CA VAL A 182 -6.63 14.19 -4.53
C VAL A 182 -5.83 14.84 -3.42
N LEU A 183 -6.52 15.27 -2.36
CA LEU A 183 -5.88 15.64 -1.11
C LEU A 183 -5.85 14.40 -0.22
N VAL A 184 -4.68 14.10 0.32
CA VAL A 184 -4.49 13.01 1.25
C VAL A 184 -3.91 13.48 2.56
N LEU A 185 -4.42 12.94 3.67
CA LEU A 185 -3.94 13.20 5.03
C LEU A 185 -3.67 11.89 5.77
N GLY A 186 -2.78 11.97 6.76
CA GLY A 186 -2.62 10.86 7.70
C GLY A 186 -3.74 10.85 8.73
N ASP A 187 -4.10 9.65 9.21
CA ASP A 187 -5.09 9.49 10.28
C ASP A 187 -4.54 10.02 11.62
N ASN A 188 -3.22 9.97 11.82
CA ASN A 188 -2.52 10.61 12.93
C ASN A 188 -2.19 12.07 12.57
N ARG A 189 -3.14 12.98 12.75
CA ARG A 189 -2.99 14.39 12.38
C ARG A 189 -1.79 15.08 13.02
N ALA A 190 -1.50 14.71 14.27
CA ALA A 190 -0.38 15.27 15.03
C ALA A 190 0.99 14.82 14.53
N ASN A 191 1.08 13.64 13.90
CA ASN A 191 2.35 13.07 13.46
C ASN A 191 2.23 12.47 12.05
N SER A 192 1.97 13.33 11.08
CA SER A 192 1.89 12.95 9.67
C SER A 192 2.49 14.02 8.78
N TRP A 193 3.47 13.63 7.99
CA TRP A 193 3.95 14.42 6.86
C TRP A 193 3.05 14.13 5.66
N ASP A 194 2.13 15.03 5.36
CA ASP A 194 1.10 14.89 4.35
C ASP A 194 0.83 16.20 3.60
N GLY A 195 -0.24 16.27 2.81
CA GLY A 195 -0.58 17.41 1.97
C GLY A 195 -0.59 18.78 2.65
N ARG A 196 -0.70 18.84 3.97
CA ARG A 196 -0.61 20.10 4.73
C ARG A 196 0.81 20.69 4.72
N PHE A 197 1.82 19.83 4.69
CA PHE A 197 3.22 20.20 4.91
C PHE A 197 4.08 20.18 3.65
N TRP A 198 3.64 19.50 2.59
CA TRP A 198 4.46 19.35 1.38
C TRP A 198 4.78 20.69 0.73
N PRO A 199 6.03 20.93 0.34
CA PRO A 199 6.40 22.11 -0.43
C PRO A 199 5.88 21.97 -1.88
N GLY A 200 5.39 23.06 -2.45
CA GLY A 200 5.00 23.14 -3.86
C GLY A 200 3.57 22.72 -4.15
N THR A 201 3.15 21.50 -3.80
CA THR A 201 1.75 21.07 -3.99
C THR A 201 1.21 20.32 -2.79
N HIS A 202 -0.05 20.57 -2.46
CA HIS A 202 -0.77 19.85 -1.40
C HIS A 202 -1.43 18.56 -1.88
N PHE A 203 -1.36 18.29 -3.18
CA PHE A 203 -2.19 17.28 -3.83
C PHE A 203 -1.36 16.17 -4.45
N VAL A 204 -1.92 14.97 -4.47
CA VAL A 204 -1.37 13.81 -5.16
C VAL A 204 -2.06 13.71 -6.52
N PRO A 205 -1.34 13.84 -7.64
CA PRO A 205 -1.89 13.56 -8.95
C PRO A 205 -2.28 12.08 -9.10
N ASP A 206 -3.36 11.80 -9.83
CA ASP A 206 -3.88 10.44 -10.01
C ASP A 206 -2.83 9.48 -10.59
N ASN A 207 -1.96 9.95 -11.47
CA ASN A 207 -0.89 9.16 -12.10
C ASN A 207 0.24 8.76 -11.13
N GLN A 208 0.31 9.37 -9.95
CA GLN A 208 1.24 8.99 -8.89
C GLN A 208 0.67 7.92 -7.95
N ILE A 209 -0.63 7.66 -8.03
CA ILE A 209 -1.28 6.66 -7.20
C ILE A 209 -0.95 5.26 -7.74
N ILE A 210 -0.33 4.45 -6.91
CA ILE A 210 0.03 3.06 -7.22
C ILE A 210 -1.20 2.16 -7.12
N GLY A 211 -2.01 2.35 -6.06
CA GLY A 211 -3.18 1.53 -5.83
C GLY A 211 -3.87 1.83 -4.50
N ARG A 212 -4.92 1.07 -4.22
CA ARG A 212 -5.74 1.15 -3.01
C ARG A 212 -5.35 0.06 -2.03
N ALA A 213 -5.03 0.43 -0.79
CA ALA A 213 -4.92 -0.52 0.30
C ALA A 213 -6.34 -0.96 0.70
N PHE A 214 -6.66 -2.25 0.59
CA PHE A 214 -8.01 -2.73 0.80
C PHE A 214 -8.14 -3.80 1.87
N PHE A 215 -7.04 -4.48 2.21
CA PHE A 215 -7.04 -5.57 3.15
C PHE A 215 -5.76 -5.61 3.98
N ARG A 216 -5.87 -5.81 5.30
CA ARG A 216 -4.76 -6.09 6.20
C ARG A 216 -4.73 -7.60 6.47
N PHE A 217 -3.60 -8.25 6.16
CA PHE A 217 -3.43 -9.70 6.34
C PHE A 217 -2.49 -10.08 7.47
N TRP A 218 -1.81 -9.11 8.07
CA TRP A 218 -0.94 -9.29 9.22
C TRP A 218 -0.89 -8.04 10.07
N PRO A 219 -0.82 -8.16 11.41
CA PRO A 219 -0.81 -9.38 12.22
C PRO A 219 -2.17 -10.10 12.22
N LEU A 220 -2.18 -11.40 12.61
CA LEU A 220 -3.37 -12.26 12.47
C LEU A 220 -4.55 -11.84 13.36
N ASP A 221 -4.30 -11.18 14.48
CA ASP A 221 -5.30 -10.65 15.41
C ASP A 221 -6.06 -9.43 14.87
N SER A 222 -5.52 -8.80 13.83
CA SER A 222 -6.09 -7.59 13.24
C SER A 222 -6.38 -7.72 11.74
N VAL A 223 -6.45 -8.97 11.23
CA VAL A 223 -6.83 -9.24 9.83
C VAL A 223 -8.19 -8.68 9.52
N GLY A 224 -8.32 -7.95 8.40
CA GLY A 224 -9.59 -7.37 8.01
C GLY A 224 -9.54 -6.41 6.84
N SER A 225 -10.73 -6.02 6.40
CA SER A 225 -10.93 -5.04 5.34
C SER A 225 -10.59 -3.64 5.80
N LEU A 226 -9.91 -2.87 4.94
CA LEU A 226 -9.57 -1.46 5.16
C LEU A 226 -10.55 -0.50 4.45
N VAL A 227 -11.67 -1.02 3.97
CA VAL A 227 -12.68 -0.20 3.31
C VAL A 227 -13.35 0.71 4.34
N SER A 228 -13.11 2.00 4.20
CA SER A 228 -13.80 3.02 5.00
C SER A 228 -14.92 3.66 4.18
N PRO A 229 -16.08 3.93 4.77
CA PRO A 229 -17.13 4.69 4.11
C PRO A 229 -16.65 6.13 3.82
N ASP A 230 -17.26 6.77 2.82
CA ASP A 230 -17.03 8.19 2.56
C ASP A 230 -17.45 8.98 3.81
N PRO A 231 -16.55 9.74 4.44
CA PRO A 231 -16.83 10.46 5.67
C PRO A 231 -17.82 11.63 5.49
N THR A 232 -18.14 11.98 4.25
CA THR A 232 -19.15 13.01 3.94
C THR A 232 -20.55 12.44 3.79
N THR A 233 -20.70 11.11 3.66
CA THR A 233 -22.00 10.44 3.63
C THR A 233 -22.41 10.04 5.05
N THR A 234 -23.42 10.69 5.58
CA THR A 234 -24.08 10.30 6.83
C THR A 234 -24.85 8.98 6.62
N GLY A 235 -24.18 7.82 6.79
CA GLY A 235 -24.85 6.55 6.64
C GLY A 235 -23.95 5.37 7.00
N LYS A 236 -24.32 4.71 8.11
CA LYS A 236 -23.87 3.40 8.58
C LYS A 236 -22.35 3.25 8.81
N ALA A 237 -21.95 3.38 10.06
CA ALA A 237 -20.60 3.10 10.54
C ALA A 237 -20.18 1.68 10.13
N ALA A 238 -19.13 1.58 9.32
CA ALA A 238 -18.40 0.33 9.22
C ALA A 238 -17.71 0.07 10.56
N THR A 239 -17.86 -1.11 11.09
CA THR A 239 -17.19 -1.56 12.31
C THR A 239 -15.69 -1.46 12.13
N THR A 240 -15.09 -0.46 12.74
CA THR A 240 -13.65 -0.36 12.88
C THR A 240 -13.18 -1.52 13.77
N PRO A 241 -12.17 -2.30 13.40
CA PRO A 241 -11.59 -3.27 14.31
C PRO A 241 -11.13 -2.55 15.59
N LYS A 242 -11.48 -3.13 16.74
CA LYS A 242 -11.12 -2.60 18.06
C LYS A 242 -9.61 -2.42 18.14
N PRO A 243 -9.07 -1.26 18.54
CA PRO A 243 -7.65 -1.09 18.70
C PRO A 243 -7.15 -2.03 19.80
N THR A 244 -6.16 -2.85 19.45
CA THR A 244 -5.41 -3.64 20.45
C THR A 244 -4.63 -2.66 21.32
N PRO A 245 -4.65 -2.77 22.66
CA PRO A 245 -3.82 -1.95 23.53
C PRO A 245 -2.35 -2.19 23.19
N ALA A 246 -1.59 -1.11 23.08
CA ALA A 246 -0.14 -1.17 22.91
C ALA A 246 0.50 -1.79 24.16
N PRO A 247 1.59 -2.59 24.00
CA PRO A 247 2.36 -3.11 25.10
C PRO A 247 3.05 -2.00 25.89
#